data_e5165e13e16a4fcd0dedab8bfd0e1f64
#
_entry.id   e5165e13e16a4fcd0dedab8bfd0e1f64
#
_cell.length_a   1.000
_cell.length_b   1.000
_cell.length_c   1.000
_cell.angle_alpha   90.00
_cell.angle_beta   90.00
_cell.angle_gamma   90.00
#
_symmetry.space_group_name_H-M   'P 1'
#
loop_
_entity.id
_entity.type
_entity.pdbx_description
1 polymer ?
#
loop_
_entity_poly.entity_id
_entity_poly.type
_entity_poly.pdbx_seq_one_letter_code
_entity_poly.pdbx_strand_id
1 'polypeptide(L)'
;HSFPTRRSSDLLTLQDKFYRLIGDRIHLIPVHDGETLHILDYDVTFFDIHSTKARQFGFTTILKNGKKLTCAGDEPYNPDCEPYVKGSDWLLHETFCLYEERDRFKPYEKHHSTVKDAAELAESLHIPNLVLWHTEDKSVGKRKELYMTEGKTYYHGNLYVPEDRDIIA
;
A
#
# COMPACT_ATOMS: atom_id res chain seq x y z
N HIS A 1 -10.05 -19.73 15.48
CA HIS A 1 -10.79 -18.64 16.13
C HIS A 1 -11.29 -17.73 15.04
N SER A 2 -12.60 -17.79 14.75
CA SER A 2 -13.29 -16.80 13.94
C SER A 2 -13.15 -15.45 14.64
N PHE A 3 -12.40 -14.53 14.07
CA PHE A 3 -12.46 -13.14 14.53
C PHE A 3 -13.87 -12.63 14.28
N PRO A 4 -14.50 -12.08 15.30
CA PRO A 4 -15.87 -11.64 15.17
C PRO A 4 -15.91 -10.46 14.20
N THR A 5 -16.90 -10.47 13.42
CA THR A 5 -17.62 -9.43 12.69
C THR A 5 -17.68 -8.03 13.37
N ARG A 6 -16.76 -7.69 14.28
CA ARG A 6 -16.72 -6.38 14.94
C ARG A 6 -16.57 -5.20 13.96
N ARG A 7 -15.98 -5.43 12.78
CA ARG A 7 -15.73 -4.35 11.83
C ARG A 7 -16.86 -4.07 10.86
N SER A 8 -17.68 -5.05 10.53
CA SER A 8 -18.95 -4.70 9.86
C SER A 8 -19.85 -3.91 10.80
N SER A 9 -19.79 -4.18 12.13
CA SER A 9 -20.51 -3.40 13.11
C SER A 9 -19.89 -2.00 13.34
N ASP A 10 -18.55 -1.85 13.23
CA ASP A 10 -17.90 -0.55 13.38
C ASP A 10 -18.16 0.35 12.17
N LEU A 11 -18.14 -0.22 10.96
CA LEU A 11 -18.57 0.47 9.74
C LEU A 11 -20.09 0.76 9.75
N LEU A 12 -20.91 -0.17 10.23
CA LEU A 12 -22.33 0.03 10.45
C LEU A 12 -22.59 1.08 11.55
N THR A 13 -21.77 1.11 12.61
CA THR A 13 -21.86 2.13 13.66
C THR A 13 -21.40 3.51 13.17
N LEU A 14 -20.42 3.57 12.28
CA LEU A 14 -20.07 4.77 11.53
C LEU A 14 -21.22 5.16 10.59
N GLN A 15 -21.81 4.21 9.89
CA GLN A 15 -23.02 4.45 9.09
C GLN A 15 -24.16 4.98 9.97
N ASP A 16 -24.46 4.38 11.11
CA ASP A 16 -25.54 4.81 11.99
C ASP A 16 -25.32 6.20 12.59
N LYS A 17 -24.10 6.52 13.00
CA LYS A 17 -23.78 7.81 13.61
C LYS A 17 -23.58 8.94 12.59
N PHE A 18 -22.98 8.66 11.46
CA PHE A 18 -22.62 9.65 10.45
C PHE A 18 -23.50 9.57 9.20
N TYR A 19 -24.17 8.46 8.94
CA TYR A 19 -25.05 8.30 7.79
C TYR A 19 -26.18 9.33 7.77
N ARG A 20 -26.70 9.71 8.95
CA ARG A 20 -27.66 10.79 9.08
C ARG A 20 -27.08 12.18 8.75
N LEU A 21 -25.76 12.34 8.85
CA LEU A 21 -25.07 13.61 8.57
C LEU A 21 -24.55 13.69 7.14
N ILE A 22 -24.18 12.57 6.55
CA ILE A 22 -23.58 12.50 5.21
C ILE A 22 -24.51 11.87 4.18
N GLY A 23 -25.58 11.22 4.64
CA GLY A 23 -26.68 10.72 3.79
C GLY A 23 -26.18 10.00 2.55
N ASP A 24 -26.64 10.44 1.40
CA ASP A 24 -26.34 9.82 0.11
C ASP A 24 -24.93 10.17 -0.46
N ARG A 25 -24.08 10.81 0.34
CA ARG A 25 -22.76 11.24 -0.14
C ARG A 25 -21.70 10.16 -0.10
N ILE A 26 -21.88 9.12 0.73
CA ILE A 26 -20.92 8.02 0.88
C ILE A 26 -21.64 6.70 0.60
N HIS A 27 -21.16 6.02 -0.43
CA HIS A 27 -21.57 4.67 -0.77
C HIS A 27 -20.42 3.72 -0.49
N LEU A 28 -20.63 2.75 0.41
CA LEU A 28 -19.67 1.69 0.71
C LEU A 28 -19.90 0.54 -0.28
N ILE A 29 -18.91 0.29 -1.09
CA ILE A 29 -18.93 -0.81 -2.07
C ILE A 29 -18.02 -1.91 -1.52
N PRO A 30 -18.55 -3.07 -1.12
CA PRO A 30 -17.73 -4.19 -0.71
C PRO A 30 -16.96 -4.74 -1.92
N VAL A 31 -15.72 -5.15 -1.69
CA VAL A 31 -14.87 -5.76 -2.71
C VAL A 31 -14.43 -7.16 -2.27
N HIS A 32 -14.16 -8.02 -3.24
CA HIS A 32 -13.70 -9.38 -3.05
C HIS A 32 -12.34 -9.61 -3.71
N ASP A 33 -11.66 -10.66 -3.29
CA ASP A 33 -10.38 -11.04 -3.88
C ASP A 33 -10.53 -11.34 -5.37
N GLY A 34 -9.67 -10.74 -6.20
CA GLY A 34 -9.70 -10.85 -7.65
C GLY A 34 -10.83 -10.08 -8.34
N GLU A 35 -11.67 -9.35 -7.60
CA GLU A 35 -12.76 -8.57 -8.18
C GLU A 35 -12.25 -7.34 -8.91
N THR A 36 -12.79 -7.09 -10.10
CA THR A 36 -12.51 -5.89 -10.88
C THR A 36 -13.72 -4.97 -10.91
N LEU A 37 -13.55 -3.73 -10.50
CA LEU A 37 -14.55 -2.67 -10.59
C LEU A 37 -14.10 -1.58 -11.55
N HIS A 38 -15.06 -1.05 -12.33
CA HIS A 38 -14.82 0.16 -13.12
C HIS A 38 -14.97 1.39 -12.23
N ILE A 39 -13.86 2.08 -11.96
CA ILE A 39 -13.80 3.25 -11.08
C ILE A 39 -13.26 4.43 -11.89
N LEU A 40 -14.08 5.45 -12.09
CA LEU A 40 -13.80 6.56 -13.00
C LEU A 40 -13.49 6.03 -14.42
N ASP A 41 -12.25 6.21 -14.87
CA ASP A 41 -11.80 5.77 -16.20
C ASP A 41 -10.91 4.51 -16.16
N TYR A 42 -10.89 3.78 -15.04
CA TYR A 42 -9.98 2.67 -14.81
C TYR A 42 -10.72 1.40 -14.39
N ASP A 43 -10.25 0.27 -14.91
CA ASP A 43 -10.59 -1.04 -14.39
C ASP A 43 -9.59 -1.38 -13.28
N VAL A 44 -10.10 -1.44 -12.06
CA VAL A 44 -9.31 -1.65 -10.84
C VAL A 44 -9.59 -3.03 -10.30
N THR A 45 -8.57 -3.89 -10.28
CA THR A 45 -8.66 -5.22 -9.70
C THR A 45 -8.15 -5.21 -8.28
N PHE A 46 -8.98 -5.64 -7.34
CA PHE A 46 -8.63 -5.74 -5.92
C PHE A 46 -8.14 -7.15 -5.60
N PHE A 47 -7.16 -7.25 -4.71
CA PHE A 47 -6.64 -8.53 -4.23
C PHE A 47 -6.42 -8.50 -2.71
N ASP A 48 -6.72 -9.61 -2.05
CA ASP A 48 -6.49 -9.77 -0.60
C ASP A 48 -4.98 -9.81 -0.34
N ILE A 49 -4.48 -8.92 0.52
CA ILE A 49 -3.06 -8.89 0.90
C ILE A 49 -2.75 -9.87 2.03
N HIS A 50 -3.72 -10.66 2.48
CA HIS A 50 -3.62 -11.63 3.57
C HIS A 50 -3.18 -11.01 4.90
N SER A 51 -3.69 -9.81 5.19
CA SER A 51 -3.39 -9.09 6.41
C SER A 51 -3.69 -9.91 7.66
N THR A 52 -2.76 -9.90 8.60
CA THR A 52 -2.89 -10.58 9.88
C THR A 52 -3.75 -9.81 10.88
N LYS A 53 -3.99 -8.53 10.66
CA LYS A 53 -4.76 -7.64 11.54
C LYS A 53 -6.25 -7.65 11.19
N ALA A 54 -6.57 -7.43 9.93
CA ALA A 54 -7.91 -7.41 9.38
C ALA A 54 -7.82 -7.61 7.88
N ARG A 55 -8.91 -8.07 7.28
CA ARG A 55 -8.97 -8.18 5.84
C ARG A 55 -8.71 -6.82 5.18
N GLN A 56 -7.69 -6.76 4.37
CA GLN A 56 -7.26 -5.57 3.64
C GLN A 56 -6.97 -5.96 2.19
N PHE A 57 -7.09 -4.98 1.30
CA PHE A 57 -6.90 -5.19 -0.12
C PHE A 57 -5.82 -4.27 -0.66
N GLY A 58 -4.96 -4.85 -1.51
CA GLY A 58 -4.22 -4.12 -2.51
C GLY A 58 -5.06 -3.93 -3.77
N PHE A 59 -4.53 -3.22 -4.74
CA PHE A 59 -5.18 -3.10 -6.05
C PHE A 59 -4.15 -2.97 -7.18
N THR A 60 -4.58 -3.37 -8.37
CA THR A 60 -3.82 -3.14 -9.60
C THR A 60 -4.72 -2.57 -10.70
N THR A 61 -4.15 -1.76 -11.56
CA THR A 61 -4.84 -1.14 -12.71
C THR A 61 -3.88 -0.84 -13.84
N ILE A 62 -4.42 -0.66 -15.04
CA ILE A 62 -3.67 -0.16 -16.19
C ILE A 62 -3.97 1.32 -16.36
N LEU A 63 -2.91 2.14 -16.30
CA LEU A 63 -3.01 3.58 -16.51
C LEU A 63 -3.28 3.92 -17.97
N LYS A 64 -3.76 5.15 -18.26
CA LYS A 64 -4.06 5.62 -19.63
C LYS A 64 -2.90 5.52 -20.61
N ASN A 65 -1.67 5.54 -20.10
CA ASN A 65 -0.44 5.37 -20.91
C ASN A 65 -0.04 3.89 -21.10
N GLY A 66 -0.90 2.93 -20.71
CA GLY A 66 -0.68 1.50 -20.84
C GLY A 66 0.22 0.89 -19.74
N LYS A 67 0.67 1.69 -18.76
CA LYS A 67 1.52 1.22 -17.66
C LYS A 67 0.70 0.58 -16.56
N LYS A 68 1.18 -0.56 -16.03
CA LYS A 68 0.57 -1.24 -14.90
C LYS A 68 1.02 -0.59 -13.58
N LEU A 69 0.04 -0.17 -12.78
CA LEU A 69 0.25 0.32 -11.42
C LEU A 69 -0.33 -0.66 -10.42
N THR A 70 0.43 -1.00 -9.40
CA THR A 70 -0.03 -1.83 -8.28
C THR A 70 0.26 -1.15 -6.94
N CYS A 71 -0.73 -1.12 -6.07
CA CYS A 71 -0.60 -0.74 -4.68
C CYS A 71 -0.69 -2.01 -3.82
N ALA A 72 0.38 -2.35 -3.11
CA ALA A 72 0.49 -3.59 -2.35
C ALA A 72 -0.21 -3.55 -0.98
N GLY A 73 -0.88 -2.43 -0.63
CA GLY A 73 -1.59 -2.29 0.66
C GLY A 73 -0.69 -1.80 1.78
N ASP A 74 -1.11 -2.01 3.02
CA ASP A 74 -0.56 -1.45 4.26
C ASP A 74 0.05 -2.54 5.17
N GLU A 75 0.65 -3.55 4.58
CA GLU A 75 1.41 -4.60 5.29
C GLU A 75 2.57 -5.10 4.41
N PRO A 76 3.54 -5.84 5.00
CA PRO A 76 4.60 -6.48 4.24
C PRO A 76 4.05 -7.32 3.07
N TYR A 77 4.78 -7.31 1.99
CA TYR A 77 4.42 -8.09 0.81
C TYR A 77 4.21 -9.57 1.14
N ASN A 78 3.07 -10.11 0.71
CA ASN A 78 2.79 -11.53 0.76
C ASN A 78 3.07 -12.16 -0.62
N PRO A 79 3.87 -13.25 -0.70
CA PRO A 79 4.16 -13.92 -1.97
C PRO A 79 2.92 -14.39 -2.74
N ASP A 80 1.81 -14.68 -2.07
CA ASP A 80 0.54 -15.05 -2.72
C ASP A 80 -0.02 -13.93 -3.59
N CYS A 81 0.42 -12.68 -3.36
CA CYS A 81 0.06 -11.52 -4.17
C CYS A 81 0.91 -11.37 -5.46
N GLU A 82 1.92 -12.25 -5.69
CA GLU A 82 2.80 -12.15 -6.86
C GLU A 82 2.05 -12.05 -8.19
N PRO A 83 0.95 -12.82 -8.44
CA PRO A 83 0.22 -12.73 -9.71
C PRO A 83 -0.29 -11.31 -10.02
N TYR A 84 -0.58 -10.52 -9.00
CA TYR A 84 -1.05 -9.14 -9.15
C TYR A 84 0.10 -8.13 -9.24
N VAL A 85 1.21 -8.38 -8.54
CA VAL A 85 2.33 -7.45 -8.43
C VAL A 85 3.34 -7.60 -9.56
N LYS A 86 3.60 -8.83 -10.00
CA LYS A 86 4.56 -9.13 -11.06
C LYS A 86 4.22 -8.41 -12.36
N GLY A 87 5.26 -7.86 -13.01
CA GLY A 87 5.12 -7.11 -14.25
C GLY A 87 4.49 -5.73 -14.08
N SER A 88 4.41 -5.20 -12.86
CA SER A 88 4.02 -3.82 -12.65
C SER A 88 5.11 -2.86 -13.12
N ASP A 89 4.71 -1.78 -13.79
CA ASP A 89 5.60 -0.66 -14.10
C ASP A 89 5.79 0.26 -12.88
N TRP A 90 4.77 0.30 -12.01
CA TRP A 90 4.73 1.09 -10.79
C TRP A 90 4.29 0.23 -9.62
N LEU A 91 5.08 0.21 -8.56
CA LEU A 91 4.72 -0.42 -7.29
C LEU A 91 4.67 0.63 -6.18
N LEU A 92 3.50 0.77 -5.56
CA LEU A 92 3.34 1.50 -4.32
C LEU A 92 3.43 0.49 -3.17
N HIS A 93 4.46 0.63 -2.33
CA HIS A 93 4.70 -0.28 -1.22
C HIS A 93 4.79 0.49 0.10
N GLU A 94 4.16 -0.04 1.15
CA GLU A 94 4.30 0.52 2.49
C GLU A 94 5.73 0.39 2.97
N THR A 95 6.19 1.38 3.73
CA THR A 95 7.57 1.44 4.19
C THR A 95 7.64 2.24 5.48
N PHE A 96 7.51 1.55 6.60
CA PHE A 96 7.30 2.21 7.87
C PHE A 96 8.52 3.02 8.34
N CYS A 97 9.74 2.44 8.26
CA CYS A 97 10.96 3.12 8.72
C CYS A 97 12.21 2.64 7.97
N LEU A 98 13.34 3.30 8.23
CA LEU A 98 14.65 2.82 7.81
C LEU A 98 14.98 1.47 8.46
N TYR A 99 15.70 0.60 7.76
CA TYR A 99 16.15 -0.67 8.30
C TYR A 99 17.06 -0.52 9.51
N GLU A 100 17.94 0.49 9.50
CA GLU A 100 18.82 0.78 10.65
C GLU A 100 18.05 1.20 11.91
N GLU A 101 16.83 1.75 11.76
CA GLU A 101 15.96 2.15 12.87
C GLU A 101 14.95 1.06 13.31
N ARG A 102 15.00 -0.16 12.72
CA ARG A 102 14.04 -1.25 12.99
C ARG A 102 13.96 -1.63 14.48
N ASP A 103 15.07 -1.54 15.22
CA ASP A 103 15.08 -1.86 16.65
C ASP A 103 14.32 -0.83 17.48
N ARG A 104 14.28 0.41 17.02
CA ARG A 104 13.56 1.52 17.64
C ARG A 104 12.07 1.50 17.31
N PHE A 105 11.72 1.31 16.06
CA PHE A 105 10.34 1.42 15.59
C PHE A 105 9.58 0.10 15.59
N LYS A 106 10.31 -1.03 15.65
CA LYS A 106 9.75 -2.38 15.69
C LYS A 106 8.73 -2.64 14.54
N PRO A 107 9.11 -2.39 13.27
CA PRO A 107 8.19 -2.54 12.15
C PRO A 107 7.64 -3.96 12.04
N TYR A 108 8.47 -4.97 12.17
CA TYR A 108 8.06 -6.37 12.03
C TYR A 108 7.07 -6.83 13.12
N GLU A 109 7.20 -6.34 14.35
CA GLU A 109 6.25 -6.61 15.42
C GLU A 109 4.88 -5.95 15.16
N LYS A 110 4.85 -4.91 14.33
CA LYS A 110 3.67 -4.16 13.91
C LYS A 110 3.13 -4.57 12.54
N HIS A 111 3.74 -5.60 11.93
CA HIS A 111 3.45 -6.04 10.57
C HIS A 111 3.62 -4.93 9.54
N HIS A 112 4.82 -4.35 9.52
CA HIS A 112 5.25 -3.36 8.53
C HIS A 112 6.65 -3.67 8.00
N SER A 113 6.95 -3.14 6.81
CA SER A 113 8.24 -3.26 6.14
C SER A 113 9.18 -2.10 6.48
N THR A 114 10.45 -2.30 6.20
CA THR A 114 11.46 -1.22 6.17
C THR A 114 11.74 -0.78 4.73
N VAL A 115 12.49 0.31 4.57
CA VAL A 115 12.95 0.78 3.25
C VAL A 115 13.71 -0.32 2.51
N LYS A 116 14.58 -1.03 3.23
CA LYS A 116 15.34 -2.16 2.68
C LYS A 116 14.42 -3.25 2.13
N ASP A 117 13.41 -3.68 2.90
CA ASP A 117 12.50 -4.76 2.49
C ASP A 117 11.76 -4.39 1.21
N ALA A 118 11.20 -3.18 1.13
CA ALA A 118 10.51 -2.69 -0.05
C ALA A 118 11.42 -2.56 -1.27
N ALA A 119 12.66 -2.09 -1.05
CA ALA A 119 13.67 -1.91 -2.10
C ALA A 119 14.15 -3.26 -2.66
N GLU A 120 14.48 -4.22 -1.80
CA GLU A 120 14.89 -5.58 -2.20
C GLU A 120 13.75 -6.32 -2.93
N LEU A 121 12.51 -6.14 -2.49
CA LEU A 121 11.34 -6.69 -3.18
C LEU A 121 11.23 -6.14 -4.60
N ALA A 122 11.25 -4.81 -4.75
CA ALA A 122 11.13 -4.17 -6.06
C ALA A 122 12.27 -4.58 -7.01
N GLU A 123 13.49 -4.70 -6.50
CA GLU A 123 14.63 -5.20 -7.26
C GLU A 123 14.43 -6.64 -7.73
N SER A 124 14.00 -7.53 -6.82
CA SER A 124 13.77 -8.95 -7.12
C SER A 124 12.67 -9.19 -8.15
N LEU A 125 11.65 -8.37 -8.13
CA LEU A 125 10.52 -8.43 -9.08
C LEU A 125 10.75 -7.62 -10.35
N HIS A 126 11.94 -6.99 -10.49
CA HIS A 126 12.32 -6.14 -11.64
C HIS A 126 11.30 -5.01 -11.89
N ILE A 127 10.79 -4.40 -10.84
CA ILE A 127 9.86 -3.27 -10.93
C ILE A 127 10.63 -2.03 -11.37
N PRO A 128 10.22 -1.32 -12.42
CA PRO A 128 10.94 -0.12 -12.87
C PRO A 128 10.81 1.10 -11.95
N ASN A 129 9.65 1.25 -11.29
CA ASN A 129 9.36 2.42 -10.46
C ASN A 129 8.76 2.00 -9.12
N LEU A 130 9.47 2.30 -8.02
CA LEU A 130 9.05 2.04 -6.65
C LEU A 130 8.65 3.34 -5.96
N VAL A 131 7.45 3.39 -5.41
CA VAL A 131 6.95 4.50 -4.59
C VAL A 131 6.80 4.01 -3.15
N LEU A 132 7.55 4.62 -2.23
CA LEU A 132 7.47 4.34 -0.81
C LEU A 132 6.42 5.24 -0.17
N TRP A 133 5.50 4.64 0.58
CA TRP A 133 4.43 5.36 1.27
C TRP A 133 4.17 4.75 2.67
N HIS A 134 3.23 5.29 3.42
CA HIS A 134 2.89 4.83 4.78
C HIS A 134 4.10 4.80 5.71
N THR A 135 4.77 5.95 5.81
CA THR A 135 6.01 6.12 6.56
C THR A 135 5.74 6.64 7.96
N GLU A 136 6.67 6.41 8.90
CA GLU A 136 6.61 7.00 10.24
C GLU A 136 6.79 8.53 10.19
N ASP A 137 6.33 9.24 11.25
CA ASP A 137 6.26 10.71 11.25
C ASP A 137 7.47 11.41 11.87
N LYS A 138 8.41 10.70 12.50
CA LYS A 138 9.51 11.33 13.26
C LYS A 138 10.65 11.85 12.40
N SER A 139 10.75 11.36 11.18
CA SER A 139 11.74 11.80 10.19
C SER A 139 11.19 12.83 9.17
N VAL A 140 10.01 13.37 9.40
CA VAL A 140 9.43 14.44 8.57
C VAL A 140 10.43 15.58 8.38
N GLY A 141 10.62 15.99 7.12
CA GLY A 141 11.60 17.02 6.73
C GLY A 141 12.98 16.48 6.33
N LYS A 142 13.33 15.24 6.73
CA LYS A 142 14.55 14.52 6.28
C LYS A 142 14.21 13.18 5.63
N ARG A 143 12.96 12.76 5.69
CA ARG A 143 12.48 11.46 5.23
C ARG A 143 12.92 11.16 3.80
N LYS A 144 12.63 12.07 2.89
CA LYS A 144 12.96 11.91 1.47
C LYS A 144 14.44 11.60 1.26
N GLU A 145 15.32 12.39 1.87
CA GLU A 145 16.78 12.20 1.79
C GLU A 145 17.22 10.85 2.37
N LEU A 146 16.77 10.54 3.59
CA LEU A 146 17.16 9.33 4.31
C LEU A 146 16.66 8.07 3.60
N TYR A 147 15.38 8.02 3.22
CA TYR A 147 14.78 6.87 2.55
C TYR A 147 15.33 6.67 1.13
N MET A 148 15.59 7.77 0.39
CA MET A 148 16.26 7.70 -0.89
C MET A 148 17.68 7.16 -0.77
N THR A 149 18.42 7.60 0.26
CA THR A 149 19.79 7.15 0.48
C THR A 149 19.85 5.66 0.79
N GLU A 150 19.04 5.19 1.75
CA GLU A 150 18.99 3.76 2.07
C GLU A 150 18.43 2.93 0.91
N GLY A 151 17.31 3.32 0.33
CA GLY A 151 16.66 2.54 -0.71
C GLY A 151 17.52 2.34 -1.95
N LYS A 152 18.30 3.35 -2.36
CA LYS A 152 19.22 3.24 -3.49
C LYS A 152 20.40 2.29 -3.27
N THR A 153 20.65 1.85 -2.05
CA THR A 153 21.66 0.79 -1.82
C THR A 153 21.16 -0.59 -2.21
N TYR A 154 19.84 -0.78 -2.29
CA TYR A 154 19.21 -2.08 -2.53
C TYR A 154 18.37 -2.13 -3.82
N TYR A 155 18.07 -0.97 -4.42
CA TYR A 155 17.21 -0.86 -5.59
C TYR A 155 17.80 0.09 -6.64
N HIS A 156 17.93 -0.40 -7.88
CA HIS A 156 18.57 0.30 -9.00
C HIS A 156 17.57 0.98 -9.96
N GLY A 157 16.28 0.73 -9.78
CA GLY A 157 15.23 1.41 -10.53
C GLY A 157 14.95 2.83 -10.05
N ASN A 158 13.86 3.39 -10.50
CA ASN A 158 13.41 4.71 -10.10
C ASN A 158 12.72 4.63 -8.73
N LEU A 159 13.31 5.27 -7.73
CA LEU A 159 12.78 5.31 -6.37
C LEU A 159 12.13 6.67 -6.09
N TYR A 160 10.94 6.65 -5.50
CA TYR A 160 10.17 7.84 -5.15
C TYR A 160 9.77 7.79 -3.67
N VAL A 161 9.97 8.90 -2.98
CA VAL A 161 9.52 9.13 -1.60
C VAL A 161 8.71 10.42 -1.60
N PRO A 162 7.42 10.36 -1.96
CA PRO A 162 6.60 11.54 -2.09
C PRO A 162 6.21 12.15 -0.75
N GLU A 163 6.00 13.45 -0.75
CA GLU A 163 5.27 14.16 0.27
C GLU A 163 3.81 14.33 -0.15
N ASP A 164 2.96 14.77 0.77
CA ASP A 164 1.55 15.03 0.47
C ASP A 164 1.42 16.05 -0.67
N ARG A 165 0.63 15.68 -1.70
CA ARG A 165 0.39 16.44 -2.92
C ARG A 165 1.50 16.43 -3.96
N ASP A 166 2.59 15.70 -3.76
CA ASP A 166 3.56 15.50 -4.85
C ASP A 166 2.89 14.81 -6.03
N ILE A 167 3.20 15.29 -7.23
CA ILE A 167 2.80 14.66 -8.49
C ILE A 167 4.01 13.91 -9.02
N ILE A 168 3.85 12.60 -9.18
CA ILE A 168 4.85 11.72 -9.77
C ILE A 168 4.45 11.51 -11.24
N ALA A 169 5.24 12.03 -12.16
CA ALA A 169 5.01 11.96 -13.62
C ALA A 169 6.02 11.03 -14.29
#